data_3d89b8753bd26529a28039dcebe8c319
#
_entry.id   3d89b8753bd26529a28039dcebe8c319
#
_cell.length_a   1.000
_cell.length_b   1.000
_cell.length_c   1.000
_cell.angle_alpha   90.00
_cell.angle_beta   90.00
_cell.angle_gamma   90.00
#
_symmetry.space_group_name_H-M   'P 1'
#
loop_
_entity.id
_entity.type
_entity.pdbx_description
1 polymer ?
#
loop_
_entity_poly.entity_id
_entity_poly.type
_entity_poly.pdbx_seq_one_letter_code
_entity_poly.pdbx_strand_id
1 'polypeptide(L)'
;MSAQIAPRPRSIEPRTRRAASTRPSPTRPVQPAPFRWSRNEALPHGHSLSQAPQRTDAPTPRNLPDAQQWAATLARAIIEVVTGARQAPQLRRWLLPALYGALTTVHLSPCARSTRPIHVRTCPIDAATTEAAVIVSTAARTYALALRLEEYRGRWMMTALELA
;
A
#
# COMPACT_ATOMS: atom_id res chain seq x y z
N MET A 1 36.89 -62.04 -43.82
CA MET A 1 37.07 -60.67 -44.34
C MET A 1 36.08 -59.74 -43.65
N SER A 2 36.56 -59.06 -42.55
CA SER A 2 35.72 -58.23 -41.78
C SER A 2 36.05 -56.73 -42.14
N ALA A 3 35.02 -56.02 -42.63
CA ALA A 3 35.14 -54.62 -42.98
C ALA A 3 34.86 -53.78 -41.75
N GLN A 4 35.85 -53.04 -41.29
CA GLN A 4 35.72 -52.05 -40.23
C GLN A 4 35.11 -50.78 -40.80
N ILE A 5 33.97 -50.34 -40.23
CA ILE A 5 33.33 -49.07 -40.55
C ILE A 5 33.89 -48.02 -39.58
N ALA A 6 34.59 -47.01 -40.08
CA ALA A 6 35.08 -45.89 -39.31
C ALA A 6 33.93 -44.92 -38.92
N PRO A 7 33.93 -44.33 -37.70
CA PRO A 7 32.93 -43.36 -37.32
C PRO A 7 33.20 -41.99 -37.96
N ARG A 8 32.13 -41.37 -38.49
CA ARG A 8 32.15 -39.99 -39.04
C ARG A 8 32.32 -38.94 -37.91
N PRO A 9 33.09 -37.89 -38.12
CA PRO A 9 33.19 -36.79 -37.20
C PRO A 9 31.89 -35.99 -37.17
N ARG A 10 31.37 -35.72 -35.96
CA ARG A 10 30.23 -34.82 -35.72
C ARG A 10 30.68 -33.39 -35.92
N SER A 11 30.12 -32.72 -36.93
CA SER A 11 30.24 -31.24 -37.09
C SER A 11 29.59 -30.55 -35.89
N ILE A 12 30.38 -29.77 -35.18
CA ILE A 12 29.90 -28.90 -34.11
C ILE A 12 29.52 -27.58 -34.78
N GLU A 13 28.21 -27.35 -34.97
CA GLU A 13 27.71 -26.06 -35.41
C GLU A 13 27.88 -25.04 -34.25
N PRO A 14 28.39 -23.82 -34.51
CA PRO A 14 28.46 -22.76 -33.48
C PRO A 14 27.05 -22.27 -33.16
N ARG A 15 26.63 -22.52 -31.94
CA ARG A 15 25.38 -22.04 -31.37
C ARG A 15 25.42 -20.51 -31.30
N THR A 16 24.88 -19.85 -32.31
CA THR A 16 24.67 -18.40 -32.31
C THR A 16 23.85 -18.00 -31.10
N ARG A 17 24.46 -17.29 -30.13
CA ARG A 17 23.76 -16.65 -29.03
C ARG A 17 22.79 -15.64 -29.62
N ARG A 18 21.52 -15.99 -29.63
CA ARG A 18 20.42 -15.07 -29.91
C ARG A 18 20.45 -14.00 -28.82
N ALA A 19 20.81 -12.79 -29.19
CA ALA A 19 20.74 -11.63 -28.31
C ALA A 19 19.33 -11.54 -27.75
N ALA A 20 19.22 -11.58 -26.41
CA ALA A 20 17.97 -11.36 -25.71
C ALA A 20 17.51 -9.94 -26.01
N SER A 21 16.53 -9.81 -26.87
CA SER A 21 15.82 -8.57 -27.11
C SER A 21 15.15 -8.17 -25.81
N THR A 22 15.74 -7.21 -25.09
CA THR A 22 15.13 -6.58 -23.92
C THR A 22 13.96 -5.73 -24.42
N ARG A 23 12.80 -6.34 -24.62
CA ARG A 23 11.57 -5.57 -24.80
C ARG A 23 11.35 -4.77 -23.52
N PRO A 24 11.22 -3.43 -23.62
CA PRO A 24 10.79 -2.66 -22.47
C PRO A 24 9.41 -3.17 -22.04
N SER A 25 9.28 -3.53 -20.77
CA SER A 25 8.00 -3.93 -20.20
C SER A 25 7.00 -2.80 -20.44
N PRO A 26 5.78 -3.09 -20.93
CA PRO A 26 4.77 -2.06 -21.12
C PRO A 26 4.51 -1.41 -19.76
N THR A 27 4.78 -0.11 -19.66
CA THR A 27 4.46 0.70 -18.49
C THR A 27 2.94 0.60 -18.30
N ARG A 28 2.53 -0.14 -17.28
CA ARG A 28 1.12 -0.26 -16.92
C ARG A 28 0.62 1.15 -16.61
N PRO A 29 -0.45 1.61 -17.23
CA PRO A 29 -1.01 2.93 -16.93
C PRO A 29 -1.32 2.99 -15.42
N VAL A 30 -0.77 4.00 -14.75
CA VAL A 30 -1.07 4.27 -13.34
C VAL A 30 -2.53 4.66 -13.28
N GLN A 31 -3.37 3.77 -12.78
CA GLN A 31 -4.76 4.11 -12.52
C GLN A 31 -4.79 5.06 -11.31
N PRO A 32 -5.57 6.15 -11.40
CA PRO A 32 -5.72 7.04 -10.26
C PRO A 32 -6.30 6.27 -9.06
N ALA A 33 -5.89 6.68 -7.87
CA ALA A 33 -6.43 6.10 -6.63
C ALA A 33 -7.97 6.26 -6.61
N PRO A 34 -8.71 5.23 -6.22
CA PRO A 34 -10.18 5.28 -6.20
C PRO A 34 -10.73 6.29 -5.18
N PHE A 35 -9.94 6.68 -4.21
CA PHE A 35 -10.32 7.66 -3.21
C PHE A 35 -9.09 8.36 -2.62
N ARG A 36 -9.16 9.69 -2.53
CA ARG A 36 -8.15 10.51 -1.83
C ARG A 36 -8.84 11.60 -1.04
N TRP A 37 -8.45 11.75 0.21
CA TRP A 37 -8.88 12.85 1.07
C TRP A 37 -7.74 13.34 1.95
N SER A 38 -7.51 14.64 1.99
CA SER A 38 -6.53 15.28 2.88
C SER A 38 -7.10 16.60 3.41
N ARG A 39 -6.74 16.93 4.65
CA ARG A 39 -7.13 18.21 5.26
C ARG A 39 -6.51 19.41 4.56
N ASN A 40 -5.32 19.24 3.99
CA ASN A 40 -4.56 20.29 3.34
C ASN A 40 -4.33 19.95 1.87
N GLU A 41 -5.17 20.47 0.99
CA GLU A 41 -4.87 20.46 -0.45
C GLU A 41 -3.75 21.46 -0.85
N ALA A 42 -3.21 22.21 0.12
CA ALA A 42 -2.22 23.27 -0.08
C ALA A 42 -0.81 22.84 0.33
N LEU A 43 -0.31 21.68 -0.14
CA LEU A 43 1.12 21.42 -0.13
C LEU A 43 1.64 21.47 -1.56
N PRO A 44 2.55 22.42 -1.87
CA PRO A 44 3.19 22.45 -3.18
C PRO A 44 3.95 21.14 -3.40
N HIS A 45 3.72 20.55 -4.55
CA HIS A 45 4.42 19.35 -5.03
C HIS A 45 5.90 19.68 -5.22
N GLY A 46 6.72 19.44 -4.24
CA GLY A 46 8.13 19.78 -4.29
C GLY A 46 8.93 19.23 -3.13
N HIS A 47 8.81 17.94 -2.83
CA HIS A 47 9.80 17.29 -2.00
C HIS A 47 10.49 16.18 -2.80
N SER A 48 11.71 16.53 -3.22
CA SER A 48 12.74 15.62 -3.73
C SER A 48 12.81 14.38 -2.84
N LEU A 49 12.60 13.20 -3.44
CA LEU A 49 12.67 11.89 -2.79
C LEU A 49 14.11 11.48 -2.44
N SER A 50 14.98 12.43 -2.08
CA SER A 50 16.40 12.17 -1.87
C SER A 50 16.90 12.38 -0.45
N GLN A 51 16.10 12.03 0.55
CA GLN A 51 16.64 11.74 1.88
C GLN A 51 15.81 10.63 2.51
N ALA A 52 16.42 9.46 2.69
CA ALA A 52 15.90 8.46 3.60
C ALA A 52 15.75 9.15 4.97
N PRO A 53 14.54 9.16 5.58
CA PRO A 53 14.38 9.81 6.87
C PRO A 53 15.25 9.06 7.87
N GLN A 54 16.24 9.77 8.44
CA GLN A 54 16.90 9.33 9.66
C GLN A 54 15.78 9.05 10.66
N ARG A 55 15.80 7.86 11.25
CA ARG A 55 14.95 7.50 12.38
C ARG A 55 15.24 8.51 13.50
N THR A 56 14.45 9.57 13.52
CA THR A 56 14.38 10.40 14.70
C THR A 56 13.49 9.61 15.64
N ASP A 57 14.08 9.07 16.70
CA ASP A 57 13.36 8.52 17.87
C ASP A 57 12.65 9.67 18.56
N ALA A 58 11.60 10.19 17.92
CA ALA A 58 10.71 11.15 18.56
C ALA A 58 9.95 10.39 19.65
N PRO A 59 9.99 10.86 20.91
CA PRO A 59 9.33 10.18 22.02
C PRO A 59 7.84 10.10 21.73
N THR A 60 7.36 8.91 21.43
CA THR A 60 5.91 8.64 21.32
C THR A 60 5.29 8.96 22.69
N PRO A 61 4.23 9.80 22.76
CA PRO A 61 3.52 10.07 24.00
C PRO A 61 3.17 8.74 24.68
N ARG A 62 3.51 8.62 25.96
CA ARG A 62 3.53 7.34 26.72
C ARG A 62 2.19 6.58 26.78
N ASN A 63 1.11 7.10 26.24
CA ASN A 63 -0.25 6.52 26.31
C ASN A 63 -0.91 6.28 24.95
N LEU A 64 -0.22 6.51 23.83
CA LEU A 64 -0.79 6.20 22.52
C LEU A 64 -0.61 4.71 22.19
N PRO A 65 -1.63 4.07 21.63
CA PRO A 65 -1.49 2.73 21.07
C PRO A 65 -0.40 2.69 20.00
N ASP A 66 0.19 1.53 19.78
CA ASP A 66 1.16 1.33 18.70
C ASP A 66 0.57 1.76 17.35
N ALA A 67 1.24 2.69 16.68
CA ALA A 67 0.74 3.31 15.45
C ALA A 67 0.62 2.30 14.30
N GLN A 68 1.51 1.29 14.25
CA GLN A 68 1.49 0.27 13.22
C GLN A 68 0.26 -0.65 13.37
N GLN A 69 0.00 -1.09 14.59
CA GLN A 69 -1.19 -1.92 14.89
C GLN A 69 -2.47 -1.12 14.67
N TRP A 70 -2.44 0.17 15.02
CA TRP A 70 -3.58 1.06 14.83
C TRP A 70 -3.87 1.30 13.35
N ALA A 71 -2.84 1.58 12.53
CA ALA A 71 -2.95 1.72 11.09
C ALA A 71 -3.51 0.44 10.43
N ALA A 72 -3.01 -0.74 10.83
CA ALA A 72 -3.52 -2.02 10.34
C ALA A 72 -5.01 -2.21 10.65
N THR A 73 -5.42 -1.89 11.88
CA THR A 73 -6.81 -2.02 12.32
C THR A 73 -7.73 -1.08 11.56
N LEU A 74 -7.33 0.19 11.40
CA LEU A 74 -8.12 1.18 10.67
C LEU A 74 -8.19 0.86 9.18
N ALA A 75 -7.07 0.49 8.54
CA ALA A 75 -7.06 0.12 7.12
C ALA A 75 -8.00 -1.05 6.83
N ARG A 76 -7.97 -2.10 7.66
CA ARG A 76 -8.92 -3.20 7.57
C ARG A 76 -10.36 -2.72 7.67
N ALA A 77 -10.66 -1.93 8.70
CA ALA A 77 -12.01 -1.45 8.94
C ALA A 77 -12.53 -0.53 7.82
N ILE A 78 -11.65 0.28 7.21
CA ILE A 78 -11.98 1.10 6.03
C ILE A 78 -12.37 0.22 4.85
N ILE A 79 -11.54 -0.78 4.51
CA ILE A 79 -11.87 -1.68 3.40
C ILE A 79 -13.18 -2.43 3.65
N GLU A 80 -13.41 -2.88 4.89
CA GLU A 80 -14.68 -3.52 5.25
C GLU A 80 -15.88 -2.57 5.09
N VAL A 81 -15.73 -1.28 5.38
CA VAL A 81 -16.80 -0.28 5.21
C VAL A 81 -17.05 -0.01 3.73
N VAL A 82 -16.01 0.32 2.94
CA VAL A 82 -16.20 0.68 1.52
C VAL A 82 -16.64 -0.50 0.65
N THR A 83 -16.45 -1.73 1.12
CA THR A 83 -16.95 -2.97 0.48
C THR A 83 -18.28 -3.47 1.07
N GLY A 84 -18.86 -2.75 2.03
CA GLY A 84 -20.14 -3.08 2.63
C GLY A 84 -20.11 -4.20 3.68
N ALA A 85 -18.92 -4.70 4.04
CA ALA A 85 -18.78 -5.76 5.06
C ALA A 85 -18.89 -5.25 6.51
N ARG A 86 -18.82 -3.93 6.72
CA ARG A 86 -18.92 -3.27 8.02
C ARG A 86 -19.72 -1.99 7.92
N GLN A 87 -20.44 -1.65 8.99
CA GLN A 87 -21.18 -0.40 9.07
C GLN A 87 -20.26 0.80 9.35
N ALA A 88 -20.39 1.86 8.55
CA ALA A 88 -19.60 3.06 8.65
C ALA A 88 -19.61 3.77 10.03
N PRO A 89 -20.74 3.84 10.78
CA PRO A 89 -20.78 4.52 12.09
C PRO A 89 -19.71 4.07 13.09
N GLN A 90 -19.21 2.84 12.96
CA GLN A 90 -18.15 2.32 13.83
C GLN A 90 -16.82 3.06 13.67
N LEU A 91 -16.58 3.71 12.53
CA LEU A 91 -15.36 4.49 12.26
C LEU A 91 -15.44 5.95 12.71
N ARG A 92 -16.64 6.46 12.99
CA ARG A 92 -16.89 7.89 13.23
C ARG A 92 -16.00 8.51 14.31
N ARG A 93 -15.67 7.75 15.36
CA ARG A 93 -14.84 8.23 16.47
C ARG A 93 -13.33 8.28 16.16
N TRP A 94 -12.88 7.63 15.08
CA TRP A 94 -11.46 7.51 14.73
C TRP A 94 -11.07 8.30 13.50
N LEU A 95 -12.04 8.89 12.81
CA LEU A 95 -11.84 9.72 11.63
C LEU A 95 -12.27 11.16 11.92
N LEU A 96 -11.61 12.11 11.25
CA LEU A 96 -12.15 13.46 11.20
C LEU A 96 -13.57 13.45 10.64
N PRO A 97 -14.48 14.31 11.13
CA PRO A 97 -15.86 14.35 10.64
C PRO A 97 -15.97 14.54 9.13
N ALA A 98 -15.15 15.39 8.54
CA ALA A 98 -15.14 15.61 7.09
C ALA A 98 -14.63 14.38 6.32
N LEU A 99 -13.55 13.72 6.80
CA LEU A 99 -13.07 12.47 6.20
C LEU A 99 -14.12 11.36 6.33
N TYR A 100 -14.77 11.26 7.48
CA TYR A 100 -15.86 10.29 7.68
C TYR A 100 -17.00 10.52 6.68
N GLY A 101 -17.45 11.79 6.51
CA GLY A 101 -18.48 12.13 5.53
C GLY A 101 -18.07 11.75 4.11
N ALA A 102 -16.83 12.07 3.70
CA ALA A 102 -16.32 11.71 2.38
C ALA A 102 -16.22 10.18 2.20
N LEU A 103 -15.74 9.44 3.22
CA LEU A 103 -15.61 8.00 3.15
C LEU A 103 -16.97 7.28 2.98
N THR A 104 -18.03 7.79 3.60
CA THR A 104 -19.38 7.18 3.50
C THR A 104 -20.00 7.27 2.11
N THR A 105 -19.46 8.11 1.23
CA THR A 105 -19.90 8.17 -0.18
C THR A 105 -19.15 7.20 -1.09
N VAL A 106 -18.06 6.58 -0.60
CA VAL A 106 -17.25 5.64 -1.37
C VAL A 106 -17.84 4.24 -1.28
N HIS A 107 -18.17 3.67 -2.43
CA HIS A 107 -18.64 2.30 -2.54
C HIS A 107 -17.78 1.55 -3.55
N LEU A 108 -17.09 0.54 -3.08
CA LEU A 108 -16.35 -0.39 -3.93
C LEU A 108 -17.18 -1.65 -4.15
N SER A 109 -16.81 -2.43 -5.15
CA SER A 109 -17.46 -3.72 -5.39
C SER A 109 -17.49 -4.55 -4.11
N PRO A 110 -18.65 -5.13 -3.75
CA PRO A 110 -18.75 -5.96 -2.56
C PRO A 110 -17.64 -6.99 -2.54
N CYS A 111 -16.87 -6.98 -1.47
CA CYS A 111 -15.81 -7.94 -1.29
C CYS A 111 -16.29 -9.02 -0.32
N ALA A 112 -16.27 -10.24 -0.80
CA ALA A 112 -16.48 -11.38 0.06
C ALA A 112 -15.36 -11.43 1.11
N ARG A 113 -15.75 -11.77 2.32
CA ARG A 113 -15.00 -12.38 3.42
C ARG A 113 -13.45 -12.35 3.32
N SER A 114 -12.78 -12.19 4.45
CA SER A 114 -11.32 -12.27 4.61
C SER A 114 -10.53 -10.99 4.29
N THR A 115 -10.99 -9.84 4.81
CA THR A 115 -10.19 -8.60 4.79
C THR A 115 -9.04 -8.72 5.79
N ARG A 116 -7.79 -8.70 5.29
CA ARG A 116 -6.60 -8.87 6.12
C ARG A 116 -5.49 -7.90 5.71
N PRO A 117 -4.95 -7.07 6.63
CA PRO A 117 -3.69 -6.39 6.41
C PRO A 117 -2.57 -7.41 6.24
N ILE A 118 -1.79 -7.29 5.17
CA ILE A 118 -0.67 -8.20 4.86
C ILE A 118 0.67 -7.51 4.95
N HIS A 119 0.69 -6.19 4.86
CA HIS A 119 1.89 -5.38 5.03
C HIS A 119 1.52 -4.04 5.62
N VAL A 120 2.31 -3.58 6.60
CA VAL A 120 2.13 -2.27 7.25
C VAL A 120 3.49 -1.63 7.43
N ARG A 121 3.61 -0.38 7.01
CA ARG A 121 4.80 0.43 7.23
C ARG A 121 4.37 1.78 7.78
N THR A 122 5.00 2.21 8.85
CA THR A 122 4.78 3.51 9.47
C THR A 122 6.01 4.38 9.34
N CYS A 123 5.80 5.68 9.20
CA CYS A 123 6.83 6.72 9.16
C CYS A 123 6.41 7.82 10.12
N PRO A 124 6.97 7.87 11.34
CA PRO A 124 6.74 8.98 12.25
C PRO A 124 7.25 10.28 11.63
N ILE A 125 6.41 11.31 11.63
CA ILE A 125 6.77 12.66 11.17
C ILE A 125 7.23 13.48 12.36
N ASP A 126 6.49 13.39 13.47
CA ASP A 126 6.79 14.00 14.75
C ASP A 126 6.20 13.17 15.90
N ALA A 127 6.27 13.68 17.14
CA ALA A 127 5.78 12.99 18.33
C ALA A 127 4.25 12.73 18.33
N ALA A 128 3.50 13.47 17.52
CA ALA A 128 2.04 13.46 17.48
C ALA A 128 1.48 13.06 16.11
N THR A 129 2.35 12.85 15.10
CA THR A 129 1.94 12.61 13.72
C THR A 129 2.70 11.43 13.12
N THR A 130 1.99 10.51 12.53
CA THR A 130 2.56 9.35 11.83
C THR A 130 1.85 9.13 10.49
N GLU A 131 2.61 8.88 9.45
CA GLU A 131 2.10 8.36 8.18
C GLU A 131 2.26 6.85 8.14
N ALA A 132 1.31 6.18 7.49
CA ALA A 132 1.34 4.75 7.33
C ALA A 132 0.92 4.32 5.93
N ALA A 133 1.63 3.35 5.38
CA ALA A 133 1.23 2.64 4.18
C ALA A 133 0.81 1.22 4.57
N VAL A 134 -0.38 0.82 4.16
CA VAL A 134 -0.97 -0.47 4.50
C VAL A 134 -1.46 -1.18 3.25
N ILE A 135 -1.04 -2.42 3.08
CA ILE A 135 -1.57 -3.30 2.04
C ILE A 135 -2.60 -4.23 2.69
N VAL A 136 -3.81 -4.21 2.16
CA VAL A 136 -4.92 -5.02 2.64
C VAL A 136 -5.36 -5.98 1.55
N SER A 137 -5.27 -7.28 1.84
CA SER A 137 -5.75 -8.34 0.95
C SER A 137 -7.18 -8.70 1.30
N THR A 138 -7.98 -8.93 0.25
CA THR A 138 -9.32 -9.49 0.33
C THR A 138 -9.40 -10.72 -0.57
N ALA A 139 -10.51 -11.45 -0.52
CA ALA A 139 -10.71 -12.59 -1.43
C ALA A 139 -10.73 -12.19 -2.92
N ALA A 140 -11.14 -10.95 -3.23
CA ALA A 140 -11.29 -10.49 -4.62
C ALA A 140 -10.07 -9.74 -5.15
N ARG A 141 -9.41 -8.90 -4.31
CA ARG A 141 -8.28 -8.07 -4.73
C ARG A 141 -7.48 -7.55 -3.54
N THR A 142 -6.37 -6.92 -3.85
CA THR A 142 -5.52 -6.22 -2.89
C THR A 142 -5.70 -4.72 -3.04
N TYR A 143 -5.73 -4.00 -1.92
CA TYR A 143 -5.84 -2.56 -1.82
C TYR A 143 -4.58 -1.99 -1.16
N ALA A 144 -4.15 -0.82 -1.62
CA ALA A 144 -3.12 -0.04 -0.96
C ALA A 144 -3.75 1.20 -0.32
N LEU A 145 -3.43 1.45 0.95
CA LEU A 145 -3.90 2.61 1.69
C LEU A 145 -2.70 3.43 2.16
N ALA A 146 -2.75 4.73 1.95
CA ALA A 146 -1.88 5.68 2.64
C ALA A 146 -2.73 6.45 3.66
N LEU A 147 -2.26 6.46 4.91
CA LEU A 147 -2.99 7.00 6.07
C LEU A 147 -2.13 8.05 6.75
N ARG A 148 -2.74 9.11 7.25
CA ARG A 148 -2.12 10.02 8.20
C ARG A 148 -2.87 9.94 9.53
N LEU A 149 -2.13 9.65 10.59
CA LEU A 149 -2.61 9.55 11.96
C LEU A 149 -2.04 10.73 12.76
N GLU A 150 -2.91 11.43 13.43
CA GLU A 150 -2.52 12.52 14.35
C GLU A 150 -3.05 12.21 15.75
N GLU A 151 -2.25 12.57 16.75
CA GLU A 151 -2.69 12.48 18.14
C GLU A 151 -3.80 13.51 18.42
N TYR A 152 -4.87 13.05 19.02
CA TYR A 152 -5.95 13.90 19.48
C TYR A 152 -6.52 13.36 20.80
N ARG A 153 -6.27 14.11 21.87
CA ARG A 153 -6.75 13.79 23.24
C ARG A 153 -6.34 12.37 23.69
N GLY A 154 -5.08 12.02 23.53
CA GLY A 154 -4.52 10.74 23.95
C GLY A 154 -4.88 9.54 23.07
N ARG A 155 -5.31 9.76 21.83
CA ARG A 155 -5.62 8.70 20.86
C ARG A 155 -5.24 9.10 19.44
N TRP A 156 -5.03 8.10 18.59
CA TRP A 156 -4.86 8.33 17.17
C TRP A 156 -6.18 8.66 16.49
N MET A 157 -6.16 9.70 15.67
CA MET A 157 -7.24 10.09 14.77
C MET A 157 -6.70 10.14 13.35
N MET A 158 -7.42 9.55 12.43
CA MET A 158 -7.07 9.62 11.01
C MET A 158 -7.48 10.96 10.42
N THR A 159 -6.52 11.66 9.82
CA THR A 159 -6.68 13.00 9.27
C THR A 159 -6.50 13.08 7.76
N ALA A 160 -5.93 12.04 7.13
CA ALA A 160 -5.90 11.89 5.67
C ALA A 160 -5.95 10.41 5.28
N LEU A 161 -6.47 10.15 4.08
CA LEU A 161 -6.60 8.82 3.51
C LEU A 161 -6.47 8.89 1.99
N GLU A 162 -5.66 8.01 1.44
CA GLU A 162 -5.65 7.68 0.02
C GLU A 162 -5.85 6.17 -0.13
N LEU A 163 -6.70 5.75 -1.06
CA LEU A 163 -7.04 4.36 -1.33
C LEU A 163 -6.85 4.05 -2.81
N ALA A 164 -6.07 3.01 -3.12
CA ALA A 164 -5.78 2.54 -4.46
C ALA A 164 -6.07 1.04 -4.66
#